data_8c4aa6d70dca1d4d8bceb8cae75ae990
#
_entry.id   8c4aa6d70dca1d4d8bceb8cae75ae990
#
_cell.length_a   1.000
_cell.length_b   1.000
_cell.length_c   1.000
_cell.angle_alpha   90.00
_cell.angle_beta   90.00
_cell.angle_gamma   90.00
#
_symmetry.space_group_name_H-M   'P 1'
#
loop_
_entity.id
_entity.type
_entity.pdbx_description
1 polymer ?
#
loop_
_entity_poly.entity_id
_entity_poly.type
_entity_poly.pdbx_seq_one_letter_code
_entity_poly.pdbx_strand_id
1 'polypeptide(L)'
;MSEMGEAINADRKGDHADTKGFEDGLAKFPPMDCFNAYIKDTVEDEIADIVIRLLDFAGLRRYELMITTGLSFVSVAIVGEFAKNGLPGTLFNLIGTLSDALNRNIAASAAGVIINILSDCFETMTGSDKDLWWFVERKMKYNELRPKLNGKKY
;
A
#
# COMPACT_ATOMS: atom_id res chain seq x y z
N MET A 1 -1.38 6.73 -9.06
CA MET A 1 -2.68 7.37 -8.72
C MET A 1 -3.88 6.45 -8.93
N SER A 2 -3.82 5.44 -9.82
CA SER A 2 -4.87 4.42 -9.96
C SER A 2 -5.03 3.59 -8.68
N GLU A 3 -3.94 3.16 -8.09
CA GLU A 3 -3.90 2.30 -6.89
C GLU A 3 -4.64 2.93 -5.68
N MET A 4 -4.54 4.25 -5.51
CA MET A 4 -5.29 4.94 -4.44
C MET A 4 -6.80 4.93 -4.71
N GLY A 5 -7.22 5.04 -5.97
CA GLY A 5 -8.62 4.88 -6.37
C GLY A 5 -9.11 3.44 -6.19
N GLU A 6 -8.25 2.47 -6.43
CA GLU A 6 -8.54 1.04 -6.24
C GLU A 6 -8.68 0.71 -4.76
N ALA A 7 -7.77 1.21 -3.89
CA ALA A 7 -7.89 1.09 -2.44
C ALA A 7 -9.20 1.68 -1.88
N ILE A 8 -9.58 2.89 -2.34
CA ILE A 8 -10.85 3.53 -1.95
C ILE A 8 -12.05 2.69 -2.41
N ASN A 9 -11.97 2.10 -3.61
CA ASN A 9 -13.06 1.26 -4.13
C ASN A 9 -13.17 -0.07 -3.37
N ALA A 10 -12.07 -0.70 -3.00
CA ALA A 10 -12.04 -1.89 -2.15
C ALA A 10 -12.63 -1.59 -0.76
N ASP A 11 -12.23 -0.47 -0.13
CA ASP A 11 -12.76 -0.02 1.16
C ASP A 11 -14.29 0.19 1.12
N ARG A 12 -14.80 0.85 0.07
CA ARG A 12 -16.25 1.04 -0.11
C ARG A 12 -17.03 -0.25 -0.25
N LYS A 13 -16.42 -1.33 -0.72
CA LYS A 13 -17.03 -2.65 -0.84
C LYS A 13 -16.85 -3.49 0.42
N GLY A 14 -15.94 -3.10 1.30
CA GLY A 14 -15.54 -3.89 2.47
C GLY A 14 -14.67 -5.09 2.08
N ASP A 15 -13.93 -4.98 0.97
CA ASP A 15 -13.06 -6.04 0.47
C ASP A 15 -11.74 -6.03 1.24
N HIS A 16 -11.65 -6.84 2.31
CA HIS A 16 -10.46 -7.02 3.13
C HIS A 16 -9.80 -8.37 2.94
N ALA A 17 -8.48 -8.43 3.14
CA ALA A 17 -7.70 -9.63 2.98
C ALA A 17 -8.03 -10.70 4.04
N ASP A 18 -8.21 -11.94 3.61
CA ASP A 18 -8.28 -13.11 4.48
C ASP A 18 -6.89 -13.72 4.66
N THR A 19 -6.11 -13.16 5.58
CA THR A 19 -4.74 -13.61 5.88
C THR A 19 -4.69 -15.04 6.38
N LYS A 20 -5.70 -15.46 7.17
CA LYS A 20 -5.80 -16.83 7.66
C LYS A 20 -6.09 -17.80 6.52
N GLY A 21 -7.07 -17.49 5.67
CA GLY A 21 -7.37 -18.30 4.49
C GLY A 21 -6.17 -18.41 3.55
N PHE A 22 -5.39 -17.34 3.40
CA PHE A 22 -4.14 -17.35 2.65
C PHE A 22 -3.12 -18.32 3.23
N GLU A 23 -2.83 -18.24 4.55
CA GLU A 23 -1.86 -19.10 5.22
C GLU A 23 -2.28 -20.58 5.19
N ASP A 24 -3.55 -20.88 5.48
CA ASP A 24 -4.11 -22.23 5.42
C ASP A 24 -4.10 -22.79 3.98
N GLY A 25 -4.30 -21.93 3.00
CA GLY A 25 -4.31 -22.26 1.58
C GLY A 25 -2.94 -22.68 1.04
N LEU A 26 -1.86 -22.07 1.53
CA LEU A 26 -0.48 -22.39 1.10
C LEU A 26 -0.08 -23.86 1.32
N ALA A 27 -0.74 -24.57 2.23
CA ALA A 27 -0.53 -25.98 2.43
C ALA A 27 -1.11 -26.87 1.30
N LYS A 28 -2.00 -26.33 0.46
CA LYS A 28 -2.80 -27.07 -0.53
C LYS A 28 -2.68 -26.56 -1.96
N PHE A 29 -2.40 -25.29 -2.13
CA PHE A 29 -2.45 -24.61 -3.42
C PHE A 29 -1.16 -23.80 -3.69
N PRO A 30 -0.84 -23.53 -4.95
CA PRO A 30 0.27 -22.66 -5.31
C PRO A 30 0.10 -21.24 -4.69
N PRO A 31 1.20 -20.58 -4.31
CA PRO A 31 1.15 -19.25 -3.68
C PRO A 31 0.40 -18.20 -4.52
N MET A 32 0.50 -18.26 -5.85
CA MET A 32 -0.22 -17.35 -6.75
C MET A 32 -1.73 -17.54 -6.66
N ASP A 33 -2.20 -18.77 -6.58
CA ASP A 33 -3.63 -19.08 -6.48
C ASP A 33 -4.19 -18.62 -5.13
N CYS A 34 -3.41 -18.85 -4.04
CA CYS A 34 -3.77 -18.34 -2.72
C CYS A 34 -3.81 -16.81 -2.70
N PHE A 35 -2.84 -16.13 -3.31
CA PHE A 35 -2.85 -14.68 -3.39
C PHE A 35 -4.07 -14.15 -4.14
N ASN A 36 -4.39 -14.75 -5.29
CA ASN A 36 -5.56 -14.38 -6.08
C ASN A 36 -6.88 -14.59 -5.33
N ALA A 37 -6.96 -15.63 -4.48
CA ALA A 37 -8.20 -15.99 -3.79
C ALA A 37 -8.46 -15.16 -2.52
N TYR A 38 -7.40 -14.75 -1.81
CA TYR A 38 -7.52 -14.25 -0.44
C TYR A 38 -6.97 -12.84 -0.22
N ILE A 39 -6.09 -12.34 -1.11
CA ILE A 39 -5.39 -11.08 -0.92
C ILE A 39 -5.67 -10.08 -2.04
N LYS A 40 -5.65 -10.55 -3.28
CA LYS A 40 -5.71 -9.70 -4.48
C LYS A 40 -6.96 -8.81 -4.50
N ASP A 41 -6.76 -7.56 -4.93
CA ASP A 41 -7.79 -6.53 -5.09
C ASP A 41 -8.47 -6.10 -3.76
N THR A 42 -7.86 -6.42 -2.60
CA THR A 42 -8.32 -5.97 -1.27
C THR A 42 -7.71 -4.63 -0.88
N VAL A 43 -8.25 -3.98 0.15
CA VAL A 43 -7.71 -2.71 0.67
C VAL A 43 -6.23 -2.82 0.99
N GLU A 44 -5.84 -3.92 1.65
CA GLU A 44 -4.45 -4.18 2.06
C GLU A 44 -3.53 -4.37 0.86
N ASP A 45 -3.98 -5.09 -0.16
CA ASP A 45 -3.25 -5.30 -1.41
C ASP A 45 -3.01 -3.99 -2.16
N GLU A 46 -4.03 -3.14 -2.25
CA GLU A 46 -3.94 -1.86 -2.95
C GLU A 46 -3.06 -0.84 -2.18
N ILE A 47 -3.09 -0.84 -0.84
CA ILE A 47 -2.17 -0.02 -0.06
C ILE A 47 -0.72 -0.51 -0.23
N ALA A 48 -0.49 -1.83 -0.29
CA ALA A 48 0.84 -2.38 -0.59
C ALA A 48 1.32 -1.96 -1.99
N ASP A 49 0.45 -1.94 -3.00
CA ASP A 49 0.79 -1.43 -4.34
C ASP A 49 1.15 0.06 -4.33
N ILE A 50 0.47 0.90 -3.53
CA ILE A 50 0.85 2.31 -3.35
C ILE A 50 2.29 2.40 -2.85
N VAL A 51 2.66 1.61 -1.84
CA VAL A 51 4.04 1.60 -1.29
C VAL A 51 5.04 1.14 -2.34
N ILE A 52 4.76 0.05 -3.05
CA ILE A 52 5.63 -0.45 -4.12
C ILE A 52 5.85 0.62 -5.20
N ARG A 53 4.79 1.31 -5.65
CA ARG A 53 4.91 2.41 -6.63
C ARG A 53 5.74 3.57 -6.12
N LEU A 54 5.65 3.91 -4.84
CA LEU A 54 6.48 4.96 -4.23
C LEU A 54 7.96 4.53 -4.16
N LEU A 55 8.22 3.27 -3.83
CA LEU A 55 9.57 2.69 -3.83
C LEU A 55 10.17 2.64 -5.24
N ASP A 56 9.41 2.19 -6.23
CA ASP A 56 9.82 2.18 -7.64
C ASP A 56 10.13 3.60 -8.15
N PHE A 57 9.28 4.56 -7.83
CA PHE A 57 9.49 5.96 -8.18
C PHE A 57 10.79 6.50 -7.56
N ALA A 58 11.01 6.24 -6.29
CA ALA A 58 12.22 6.68 -5.59
C ALA A 58 13.47 6.01 -6.18
N GLY A 59 13.42 4.70 -6.46
CA GLY A 59 14.49 3.94 -7.09
C GLY A 59 14.83 4.47 -8.49
N LEU A 60 13.82 4.73 -9.33
CA LEU A 60 13.99 5.29 -10.68
C LEU A 60 14.66 6.67 -10.64
N ARG A 61 14.33 7.48 -9.66
CA ARG A 61 14.88 8.83 -9.45
C ARG A 61 16.18 8.82 -8.65
N ARG A 62 16.63 7.66 -8.17
CA ARG A 62 17.78 7.48 -7.28
C ARG A 62 17.68 8.32 -5.99
N TYR A 63 16.48 8.39 -5.45
CA TYR A 63 16.23 9.07 -4.18
C TYR A 63 16.56 8.16 -3.00
N GLU A 64 17.21 8.72 -1.98
CA GLU A 64 17.35 8.06 -0.69
C GLU A 64 16.09 8.32 0.15
N LEU A 65 15.41 7.24 0.53
CA LEU A 65 14.23 7.32 1.40
C LEU A 65 14.65 7.03 2.84
N MET A 66 14.28 7.93 3.74
CA MET A 66 14.33 7.65 5.18
C MET A 66 13.01 7.00 5.59
N ILE A 67 13.01 5.67 5.66
CA ILE A 67 11.87 4.89 6.15
C ILE A 67 12.18 4.49 7.58
N THR A 68 11.38 4.99 8.52
CA THR A 68 11.51 4.68 9.94
C THR A 68 10.26 3.94 10.41
N THR A 69 10.44 2.99 11.30
CA THR A 69 9.33 2.35 12.01
C THR A 69 9.03 3.15 13.28
N GLY A 70 7.77 3.47 13.50
CA GLY A 70 7.29 4.15 14.70
C GLY A 70 6.54 5.45 14.42
N LEU A 71 5.67 5.82 15.35
CA LEU A 71 4.83 7.02 15.26
C LEU A 71 5.67 8.28 15.14
N SER A 72 5.65 8.89 13.95
CA SER A 72 6.16 10.23 13.75
C SER A 72 5.13 11.26 14.18
N PHE A 73 5.58 12.51 14.44
CA PHE A 73 4.66 13.61 14.76
C PHE A 73 3.62 13.86 13.66
N VAL A 74 3.99 13.56 12.42
CA VAL A 74 3.12 13.69 11.23
C VAL A 74 2.07 12.58 11.23
N SER A 75 2.45 11.35 11.59
CA SER A 75 1.53 10.21 11.67
C SER A 75 0.42 10.46 12.68
N VAL A 76 0.72 11.04 13.86
CA VAL A 76 -0.29 11.35 14.88
C VAL A 76 -1.35 12.33 14.37
N ALA A 77 -0.94 13.36 13.62
CA ALA A 77 -1.88 14.32 13.03
C ALA A 77 -2.79 13.65 11.99
N ILE A 78 -2.24 12.74 11.16
CA ILE A 78 -2.98 12.05 10.10
C ILE A 78 -3.86 10.93 10.65
N VAL A 79 -3.46 10.22 11.71
CA VAL A 79 -4.36 9.31 12.43
C VAL A 79 -5.58 10.07 12.95
N GLY A 80 -5.41 11.30 13.45
CA GLY A 80 -6.53 12.16 13.84
C GLY A 80 -7.41 12.59 12.65
N GLU A 81 -6.84 12.80 11.48
CA GLU A 81 -7.60 13.05 10.25
C GLU A 81 -8.30 11.79 9.71
N PHE A 82 -7.64 10.63 9.80
CA PHE A 82 -8.26 9.36 9.44
C PHE A 82 -9.51 9.09 10.27
N ALA A 83 -9.44 9.33 11.59
CA ALA A 83 -10.61 9.20 12.47
C ALA A 83 -11.79 10.08 12.06
N LYS A 84 -11.55 11.20 11.34
CA LYS A 84 -12.59 12.11 10.86
C LYS A 84 -13.06 11.80 9.44
N ASN A 85 -12.16 11.46 8.56
CA ASN A 85 -12.38 11.44 7.10
C ASN A 85 -12.32 10.04 6.49
N GLY A 86 -11.93 9.02 7.27
CA GLY A 86 -11.74 7.65 6.82
C GLY A 86 -10.57 7.48 5.83
N LEU A 87 -10.45 6.27 5.29
CA LEU A 87 -9.40 5.93 4.31
C LEU A 87 -9.43 6.84 3.07
N PRO A 88 -10.59 7.13 2.44
CA PRO A 88 -10.63 7.98 1.26
C PRO A 88 -10.06 9.38 1.48
N GLY A 89 -10.43 10.04 2.59
CA GLY A 89 -9.95 11.37 2.92
C GLY A 89 -8.45 11.40 3.21
N THR A 90 -7.96 10.38 3.91
CA THR A 90 -6.52 10.24 4.21
C THR A 90 -5.71 10.05 2.94
N LEU A 91 -6.09 9.13 2.05
CA LEU A 91 -5.41 8.91 0.77
C LEU A 91 -5.44 10.16 -0.12
N PHE A 92 -6.56 10.88 -0.13
CA PHE A 92 -6.67 12.13 -0.89
C PHE A 92 -5.67 13.19 -0.39
N ASN A 93 -5.51 13.35 0.92
CA ASN A 93 -4.54 14.26 1.52
C ASN A 93 -3.08 13.85 1.20
N LEU A 94 -2.79 12.54 1.21
CA LEU A 94 -1.48 12.02 0.83
C LEU A 94 -1.15 12.29 -0.65
N ILE A 95 -2.13 12.18 -1.55
CA ILE A 95 -1.99 12.59 -2.96
C ILE A 95 -1.61 14.07 -3.05
N GLY A 96 -2.33 14.93 -2.33
CA GLY A 96 -2.06 16.37 -2.29
C GLY A 96 -0.64 16.67 -1.82
N THR A 97 -0.19 16.01 -0.75
CA THR A 97 1.16 16.14 -0.20
C THR A 97 2.23 15.74 -1.22
N LEU A 98 2.05 14.60 -1.89
CA LEU A 98 2.99 14.13 -2.92
C LEU A 98 3.01 15.08 -4.12
N SER A 99 1.84 15.55 -4.56
CA SER A 99 1.73 16.47 -5.70
C SER A 99 2.42 17.81 -5.42
N ASP A 100 2.22 18.38 -4.23
CA ASP A 100 2.91 19.61 -3.81
C ASP A 100 4.43 19.43 -3.73
N ALA A 101 4.88 18.29 -3.16
CA ALA A 101 6.29 17.96 -3.06
C ALA A 101 6.94 17.77 -4.44
N LEU A 102 6.24 17.17 -5.40
CA LEU A 102 6.71 17.04 -6.78
C LEU A 102 6.90 18.42 -7.43
N ASN A 103 5.94 19.32 -7.23
CA ASN A 103 6.01 20.69 -7.75
C ASN A 103 7.18 21.49 -7.13
N ARG A 104 7.52 21.20 -5.87
CA ARG A 104 8.65 21.84 -5.15
C ARG A 104 9.97 21.10 -5.31
N ASN A 105 10.01 20.01 -6.07
CA ASN A 105 11.18 19.15 -6.26
C ASN A 105 11.73 18.49 -4.96
N ILE A 106 10.84 18.17 -4.01
CA ILE A 106 11.15 17.49 -2.74
C ILE A 106 10.47 16.11 -2.64
N ALA A 107 10.23 15.49 -3.77
CA ALA A 107 9.42 14.26 -3.89
C ALA A 107 9.98 13.07 -3.08
N ALA A 108 11.32 12.98 -2.92
CA ALA A 108 11.93 11.93 -2.11
C ALA A 108 11.47 11.97 -0.65
N SER A 109 11.51 13.15 -0.05
CA SER A 109 11.05 13.36 1.33
C SER A 109 9.56 13.07 1.47
N ALA A 110 8.75 13.49 0.49
CA ALA A 110 7.32 13.22 0.50
C ALA A 110 7.00 11.73 0.38
N ALA A 111 7.67 11.00 -0.52
CA ALA A 111 7.48 9.57 -0.66
C ALA A 111 7.83 8.82 0.65
N GLY A 112 8.95 9.15 1.28
CA GLY A 112 9.33 8.57 2.58
C GLY A 112 8.30 8.87 3.68
N VAL A 113 7.82 10.10 3.76
CA VAL A 113 6.77 10.49 4.71
C VAL A 113 5.47 9.71 4.47
N ILE A 114 5.05 9.57 3.22
CA ILE A 114 3.83 8.82 2.88
C ILE A 114 3.96 7.35 3.27
N ILE A 115 5.11 6.71 2.98
CA ILE A 115 5.35 5.31 3.36
C ILE A 115 5.31 5.16 4.89
N ASN A 116 5.95 6.06 5.63
CA ASN A 116 5.93 6.01 7.10
C ASN A 116 4.50 6.17 7.64
N ILE A 117 3.73 7.11 7.10
CA ILE A 117 2.33 7.33 7.50
C ILE A 117 1.48 6.09 7.22
N LEU A 118 1.62 5.51 6.02
CA LEU A 118 0.89 4.29 5.67
C LEU A 118 1.26 3.13 6.59
N SER A 119 2.56 2.97 6.90
CA SER A 119 3.02 1.93 7.82
C SER A 119 2.46 2.12 9.24
N ASP A 120 2.55 3.34 9.77
CA ASP A 120 2.11 3.63 11.14
C ASP A 120 0.57 3.54 11.31
N CYS A 121 -0.18 3.78 10.26
CA CYS A 121 -1.65 3.82 10.30
C CYS A 121 -2.31 2.55 9.73
N PHE A 122 -1.54 1.64 9.14
CA PHE A 122 -2.07 0.53 8.35
C PHE A 122 -3.07 -0.34 9.10
N GLU A 123 -2.73 -0.76 10.33
CA GLU A 123 -3.62 -1.58 11.16
C GLU A 123 -4.95 -0.86 11.45
N THR A 124 -4.88 0.45 11.75
CA THR A 124 -6.07 1.26 11.99
C THR A 124 -6.92 1.45 10.73
N MET A 125 -6.27 1.57 9.57
CA MET A 125 -6.94 1.82 8.29
C MET A 125 -7.62 0.57 7.73
N THR A 126 -7.05 -0.61 7.97
CA THR A 126 -7.50 -1.86 7.38
C THR A 126 -8.11 -2.82 8.39
N GLY A 127 -7.76 -2.69 9.67
CA GLY A 127 -8.11 -3.67 10.72
C GLY A 127 -7.38 -5.01 10.56
N SER A 128 -6.33 -5.07 9.73
CA SER A 128 -5.55 -6.28 9.49
C SER A 128 -4.77 -6.72 10.72
N ASP A 129 -4.59 -8.03 10.90
CA ASP A 129 -3.74 -8.65 11.91
C ASP A 129 -2.25 -8.72 11.47
N LYS A 130 -1.95 -8.32 10.25
CA LYS A 130 -0.61 -8.27 9.67
C LYS A 130 -0.18 -6.83 9.42
N ASP A 131 1.12 -6.58 9.51
CA ASP A 131 1.68 -5.28 9.18
C ASP A 131 1.72 -5.01 7.66
N LEU A 132 1.91 -3.75 7.30
CA LEU A 132 1.98 -3.34 5.91
C LEU A 132 3.08 -4.08 5.13
N TRP A 133 4.24 -4.32 5.77
CA TRP A 133 5.39 -4.93 5.10
C TRP A 133 5.15 -6.40 4.76
N TRP A 134 4.34 -7.10 5.56
CA TRP A 134 3.89 -8.45 5.24
C TRP A 134 3.15 -8.49 3.89
N PHE A 135 2.28 -7.53 3.62
CA PHE A 135 1.55 -7.42 2.35
C PHE A 135 2.47 -6.99 1.20
N VAL A 136 3.34 -5.99 1.42
CA VAL A 136 4.32 -5.53 0.42
C VAL A 136 5.19 -6.68 -0.07
N GLU A 137 5.76 -7.49 0.83
CA GLU A 137 6.59 -8.64 0.46
C GLU A 137 5.82 -9.67 -0.39
N ARG A 138 4.57 -9.96 -0.04
CA ARG A 138 3.76 -10.92 -0.77
C ARG A 138 3.31 -10.40 -2.12
N LYS A 139 2.96 -9.14 -2.20
CA LYS A 139 2.64 -8.48 -3.47
C LYS A 139 3.85 -8.46 -4.40
N MET A 140 5.04 -8.18 -3.90
CA MET A 140 6.27 -8.24 -4.69
C MET A 140 6.50 -9.66 -5.24
N LYS A 141 6.41 -10.70 -4.39
CA LYS A 141 6.52 -12.10 -4.83
C LYS A 141 5.45 -12.48 -5.87
N TYR A 142 4.22 -12.04 -5.68
CA TYR A 142 3.15 -12.23 -6.64
C TYR A 142 3.48 -11.57 -7.98
N ASN A 143 3.98 -10.33 -7.97
CA ASN A 143 4.35 -9.60 -9.17
C ASN A 143 5.52 -10.26 -9.94
N GLU A 144 6.48 -10.87 -9.23
CA GLU A 144 7.58 -11.64 -9.82
C GLU A 144 7.07 -12.90 -10.58
N LEU A 145 6.02 -13.54 -10.07
CA LEU A 145 5.45 -14.75 -10.65
C LEU A 145 4.50 -14.46 -11.83
N ARG A 146 4.04 -13.21 -11.96
CA ARG A 146 3.13 -12.86 -13.06
C ARG A 146 3.86 -12.87 -14.40
N PRO A 147 3.21 -13.34 -15.48
CA PRO A 147 3.74 -13.19 -16.83
C PRO A 147 4.05 -11.72 -17.12
N LYS A 148 5.16 -11.46 -17.82
CA LYS A 148 5.50 -10.11 -18.26
C LYS A 148 4.31 -9.47 -18.97
N LEU A 149 4.02 -8.20 -18.62
CA LEU A 149 2.90 -7.43 -19.17
C LEU A 149 1.53 -8.10 -18.98
N ASN A 150 1.34 -8.91 -17.92
CA ASN A 150 0.11 -9.67 -17.71
C ASN A 150 -0.29 -10.52 -18.93
N GLY A 151 0.69 -11.06 -19.65
CA GLY A 151 0.46 -11.79 -20.89
C GLY A 151 0.13 -10.91 -22.12
N LYS A 152 0.17 -9.57 -21.97
CA LYS A 152 0.00 -8.63 -23.08
C LYS A 152 1.33 -8.46 -23.82
N LYS A 153 1.26 -8.25 -25.13
CA LYS A 153 2.44 -8.15 -25.99
C LYS A 153 3.19 -6.82 -25.82
N TYR A 154 2.50 -5.76 -25.37
CA TYR A 154 2.97 -4.40 -25.05
C TYR A 154 1.90 -3.66 -24.24
#